data_8557eb0b9bcc4e14b92a882aa701ee8b
#
_entry.id   8557eb0b9bcc4e14b92a882aa701ee8b
#
_cell.length_a   1.000
_cell.length_b   1.000
_cell.length_c   1.000
_cell.angle_alpha   90.00
_cell.angle_beta   90.00
_cell.angle_gamma   90.00
#
_symmetry.space_group_name_H-M   'P 1'
#
loop_
_entity.id
_entity.type
_entity.pdbx_description
1 polymer ?
#
loop_
_entity_poly.entity_id
_entity_poly.type
_entity_poly.pdbx_seq_one_letter_code
_entity_poly.pdbx_strand_id
1 'polypeptide(L)'
;MPQPLIRRTSRPAAAALTAAVLAVTPLALAPAAQAATGETAATVQTEGAPVTVAPLNVLTYNVFLMSKNLYPNWGQDHRAQAIADADFFQGHDVVVLQEAFDNAASDALVARASDEYPYHTPVVGRSTSGWDATSGSYSSTTPEDGGVTLLSKWPILRKEQYVFKDACGADWWSNKGFVYAVLDVNGVRTHVVGTHLQSTDSGCSSGQPATVRAAQLTAMKTFLDGKRIPASEPVLVAGDLNVDFHGSEYPSMLADGNLAPASSRTGWTNSFDTTDNSIAAYRYPGEPNEDLDYVLYRADHARPQSYGNDVHRFHSTPWTVSSWGKSYTYNDLSDHYPVIAG
;
A
#
# COMPACT_ATOMS: atom_id res chain seq x y z
N MET A 1 -14.98 -32.04 38.54
CA MET A 1 -14.05 -33.19 38.48
C MET A 1 -13.05 -32.83 37.40
N PRO A 2 -11.76 -32.65 37.73
CA PRO A 2 -10.73 -32.29 36.74
C PRO A 2 -10.11 -33.54 36.12
N GLN A 3 -9.85 -33.51 34.81
CA GLN A 3 -9.13 -34.56 34.12
C GLN A 3 -7.64 -34.17 33.97
N PRO A 4 -6.71 -35.15 33.92
CA PRO A 4 -5.29 -34.94 34.16
C PRO A 4 -4.49 -34.62 32.90
N LEU A 5 -3.47 -33.77 33.09
CA LEU A 5 -2.41 -33.43 32.16
C LEU A 5 -1.55 -34.64 31.76
N ILE A 6 -1.42 -34.91 30.46
CA ILE A 6 -0.42 -35.83 29.93
C ILE A 6 0.81 -35.02 29.49
N ARG A 7 1.90 -35.14 30.24
CA ARG A 7 3.24 -34.66 29.82
C ARG A 7 3.83 -35.63 28.79
N ARG A 8 4.23 -35.15 27.63
CA ARG A 8 5.13 -35.88 26.73
C ARG A 8 6.55 -35.35 26.84
N THR A 9 7.45 -36.25 27.24
CA THR A 9 8.88 -36.03 27.34
C THR A 9 9.54 -36.18 25.96
N SER A 10 10.31 -35.20 25.54
CA SER A 10 11.14 -35.22 24.36
C SER A 10 12.52 -35.82 24.69
N ARG A 11 12.95 -36.80 23.89
CA ARG A 11 14.30 -37.35 23.87
C ARG A 11 15.14 -36.63 22.82
N PRO A 12 16.44 -36.33 23.07
CA PRO A 12 17.32 -35.78 22.04
C PRO A 12 17.95 -36.91 21.21
N ALA A 13 18.02 -36.71 19.89
CA ALA A 13 18.77 -37.57 18.98
C ALA A 13 20.20 -37.03 18.84
N ALA A 14 21.16 -37.86 19.09
CA ALA A 14 22.59 -37.59 18.89
C ALA A 14 22.94 -37.78 17.40
N ALA A 15 23.57 -36.79 16.79
CA ALA A 15 24.17 -36.89 15.45
C ALA A 15 25.65 -37.23 15.56
N ALA A 16 26.02 -38.33 14.89
CA ALA A 16 27.43 -38.77 14.78
C ALA A 16 28.13 -38.04 13.64
N LEU A 17 29.27 -37.42 13.94
CA LEU A 17 30.18 -36.87 12.91
C LEU A 17 31.07 -38.00 12.38
N THR A 18 31.08 -38.23 11.09
CA THR A 18 32.10 -39.02 10.39
C THR A 18 33.07 -38.07 9.67
N ALA A 19 34.34 -38.15 10.08
CA ALA A 19 35.46 -37.46 9.46
C ALA A 19 35.96 -38.25 8.26
N ALA A 20 36.00 -37.63 7.06
CA ALA A 20 36.65 -38.18 5.88
C ALA A 20 38.02 -37.55 5.70
N VAL A 21 39.05 -38.41 5.69
CA VAL A 21 40.45 -38.08 5.41
C VAL A 21 40.68 -38.07 3.92
N LEU A 22 41.07 -36.95 3.32
CA LEU A 22 41.48 -36.83 1.93
C LEU A 22 43.01 -36.92 1.83
N ALA A 23 43.48 -37.92 1.08
CA ALA A 23 44.89 -38.09 0.73
C ALA A 23 45.33 -37.09 -0.37
N VAL A 24 46.46 -36.43 -0.14
CA VAL A 24 47.09 -35.52 -1.09
C VAL A 24 48.13 -36.24 -1.91
N THR A 25 47.99 -36.28 -3.23
CA THR A 25 49.05 -36.71 -4.17
C THR A 25 49.68 -35.48 -4.82
N PRO A 26 51.01 -35.41 -4.96
CA PRO A 26 51.67 -34.32 -5.64
C PRO A 26 51.64 -34.47 -7.17
N LEU A 27 51.19 -33.43 -7.89
CA LEU A 27 51.26 -33.35 -9.34
C LEU A 27 52.45 -32.46 -9.78
N ALA A 28 53.19 -32.99 -10.77
CA ALA A 28 54.39 -32.39 -11.29
C ALA A 28 54.12 -31.13 -12.13
N LEU A 29 55.01 -30.13 -12.00
CA LEU A 29 54.99 -28.90 -12.80
C LEU A 29 55.45 -29.15 -14.25
N ALA A 30 54.66 -28.67 -15.23
CA ALA A 30 55.06 -28.43 -16.59
C ALA A 30 55.12 -26.88 -16.86
N PRO A 31 56.03 -26.36 -17.69
CA PRO A 31 56.21 -24.91 -17.82
C PRO A 31 55.08 -24.24 -18.62
N ALA A 32 54.66 -23.08 -18.15
CA ALA A 32 53.59 -22.27 -18.71
C ALA A 32 54.05 -21.52 -19.97
N ALA A 33 53.26 -21.63 -21.02
CA ALA A 33 53.26 -20.68 -22.14
C ALA A 33 52.57 -19.39 -21.74
N GLN A 34 53.25 -18.24 -21.90
CA GLN A 34 52.67 -16.92 -21.68
C GLN A 34 51.63 -16.63 -22.74
N ALA A 35 50.35 -16.63 -22.35
CA ALA A 35 49.27 -16.03 -23.12
C ALA A 35 49.11 -14.56 -22.66
N ALA A 36 49.07 -13.65 -23.61
CA ALA A 36 48.84 -12.23 -23.38
C ALA A 36 47.45 -12.03 -22.72
N THR A 37 47.46 -11.49 -21.53
CA THR A 37 46.26 -11.07 -20.81
C THR A 37 45.78 -9.74 -21.38
N GLY A 38 44.77 -9.78 -22.26
CA GLY A 38 43.92 -8.62 -22.48
C GLY A 38 43.05 -8.42 -21.24
N GLU A 39 43.45 -7.52 -20.36
CA GLU A 39 42.57 -7.03 -19.31
C GLU A 39 41.42 -6.27 -19.95
N THR A 40 40.29 -6.89 -20.14
CA THR A 40 39.03 -6.18 -20.24
C THR A 40 38.74 -5.62 -18.85
N ALA A 41 39.09 -4.35 -18.65
CA ALA A 41 38.61 -3.59 -17.50
C ALA A 41 37.09 -3.71 -17.47
N ALA A 42 36.57 -4.44 -16.49
CA ALA A 42 35.16 -4.38 -16.14
C ALA A 42 34.88 -2.91 -15.76
N THR A 43 34.22 -2.19 -16.64
CA THR A 43 33.64 -0.89 -16.31
C THR A 43 32.70 -1.13 -15.14
N VAL A 44 33.13 -0.72 -13.95
CA VAL A 44 32.22 -0.49 -12.83
C VAL A 44 31.28 0.59 -13.34
N GLN A 45 30.07 0.19 -13.73
CA GLN A 45 29.00 1.14 -13.95
C GLN A 45 28.76 1.77 -12.57
N THR A 46 29.24 3.00 -12.39
CA THR A 46 28.73 3.86 -11.34
C THR A 46 27.22 3.95 -11.57
N GLU A 47 26.42 3.46 -10.61
CA GLU A 47 24.99 3.69 -10.61
C GLU A 47 24.79 5.20 -10.79
N GLY A 48 24.33 5.57 -11.98
CA GLY A 48 24.04 6.98 -12.30
C GLY A 48 22.92 7.45 -11.36
N ALA A 49 22.95 8.72 -11.00
CA ALA A 49 21.85 9.33 -10.27
C ALA A 49 20.50 8.97 -10.95
N PRO A 50 19.42 8.76 -10.19
CA PRO A 50 18.12 8.40 -10.74
C PRO A 50 17.69 9.37 -11.85
N VAL A 51 17.16 8.83 -12.94
CA VAL A 51 16.64 9.64 -14.04
C VAL A 51 15.52 10.53 -13.50
N THR A 52 15.58 11.84 -13.83
CA THR A 52 14.53 12.78 -13.43
C THR A 52 13.36 12.69 -14.40
N VAL A 53 12.15 12.56 -13.87
CA VAL A 53 10.89 12.57 -14.61
C VAL A 53 9.98 13.71 -14.12
N ALA A 54 8.96 14.07 -14.88
CA ALA A 54 7.91 14.97 -14.38
C ALA A 54 7.09 14.27 -13.28
N PRO A 55 6.64 14.99 -12.24
CA PRO A 55 5.74 14.42 -11.26
C PRO A 55 4.38 14.09 -11.92
N LEU A 56 3.76 12.99 -11.49
CA LEU A 56 2.34 12.73 -11.74
C LEU A 56 1.50 13.49 -10.71
N ASN A 57 0.35 13.97 -11.14
CA ASN A 57 -0.67 14.48 -10.24
C ASN A 57 -1.48 13.28 -9.71
N VAL A 58 -1.26 12.92 -8.45
CA VAL A 58 -1.84 11.73 -7.83
C VAL A 58 -2.66 12.12 -6.61
N LEU A 59 -3.89 11.63 -6.56
CA LEU A 59 -4.73 11.67 -5.36
C LEU A 59 -4.68 10.31 -4.67
N THR A 60 -4.44 10.28 -3.36
CA THR A 60 -4.74 9.13 -2.51
C THR A 60 -5.81 9.50 -1.48
N TYR A 61 -6.79 8.64 -1.29
CA TYR A 61 -7.90 8.92 -0.38
C TYR A 61 -8.48 7.66 0.25
N ASN A 62 -8.36 7.53 1.55
CA ASN A 62 -9.15 6.57 2.32
C ASN A 62 -10.60 7.07 2.34
N VAL A 63 -11.51 6.36 1.69
CA VAL A 63 -12.91 6.80 1.47
C VAL A 63 -13.88 6.31 2.54
N PHE A 64 -13.43 5.48 3.48
CA PHE A 64 -14.24 4.97 4.58
C PHE A 64 -15.61 4.40 4.13
N LEU A 65 -15.67 3.71 3.00
CA LEU A 65 -16.88 3.04 2.52
C LEU A 65 -17.02 1.66 3.16
N MET A 66 -17.18 1.63 4.47
CA MET A 66 -17.38 0.41 5.26
C MET A 66 -18.66 -0.31 4.85
N SER A 67 -18.71 -1.65 4.99
CA SER A 67 -19.90 -2.43 4.64
C SER A 67 -21.17 -1.90 5.31
N LYS A 68 -22.19 -1.54 4.51
CA LYS A 68 -23.50 -1.05 5.00
C LYS A 68 -24.22 -2.07 5.87
N ASN A 69 -23.95 -3.35 5.67
CA ASN A 69 -24.58 -4.41 6.47
C ASN A 69 -24.13 -4.38 7.94
N LEU A 70 -22.88 -3.93 8.17
CA LEU A 70 -22.29 -3.81 9.50
C LEU A 70 -22.41 -2.38 10.06
N TYR A 71 -22.39 -1.39 9.18
CA TYR A 71 -22.28 0.03 9.55
C TYR A 71 -23.25 0.91 8.77
N PRO A 72 -24.58 0.80 8.99
CA PRO A 72 -25.59 1.50 8.19
C PRO A 72 -25.71 3.02 8.49
N ASN A 73 -24.97 3.53 9.46
CA ASN A 73 -25.00 4.95 9.88
C ASN A 73 -23.97 5.85 9.20
N TRP A 74 -23.22 5.37 8.21
CA TRP A 74 -22.15 6.12 7.57
C TRP A 74 -22.49 6.69 6.19
N GLY A 75 -23.73 6.52 5.69
CA GLY A 75 -24.20 7.12 4.44
C GLY A 75 -23.34 6.80 3.21
N GLN A 76 -22.85 5.56 3.09
CA GLN A 76 -21.89 5.14 2.07
C GLN A 76 -22.31 5.50 0.65
N ASP A 77 -23.58 5.28 0.28
CA ASP A 77 -24.08 5.61 -1.06
C ASP A 77 -24.08 7.11 -1.33
N HIS A 78 -24.43 7.94 -0.32
CA HIS A 78 -24.36 9.39 -0.43
C HIS A 78 -22.91 9.86 -0.59
N ARG A 79 -22.00 9.35 0.28
CA ARG A 79 -20.60 9.75 0.27
C ARG A 79 -19.88 9.30 -1.01
N ALA A 80 -20.16 8.10 -1.50
CA ALA A 80 -19.60 7.61 -2.77
C ALA A 80 -19.92 8.57 -3.93
N GLN A 81 -21.16 9.05 -4.02
CA GLN A 81 -21.55 10.02 -5.05
C GLN A 81 -20.92 11.40 -4.81
N ALA A 82 -20.98 11.89 -3.57
CA ALA A 82 -20.45 13.20 -3.21
C ALA A 82 -18.92 13.28 -3.36
N ILE A 83 -18.19 12.20 -3.11
CA ILE A 83 -16.74 12.11 -3.35
C ILE A 83 -16.44 12.21 -4.84
N ALA A 84 -17.14 11.42 -5.67
CA ALA A 84 -16.92 11.43 -7.12
C ALA A 84 -17.26 12.78 -7.77
N ASP A 85 -18.17 13.57 -7.17
CA ASP A 85 -18.57 14.90 -7.65
C ASP A 85 -17.73 16.05 -7.08
N ALA A 86 -16.89 15.78 -6.07
CA ALA A 86 -16.13 16.82 -5.39
C ALA A 86 -15.00 17.37 -6.29
N ASP A 87 -14.81 18.70 -6.26
CA ASP A 87 -13.76 19.36 -7.05
C ASP A 87 -12.36 18.80 -6.77
N PHE A 88 -12.08 18.44 -5.51
CA PHE A 88 -10.78 17.86 -5.13
C PHE A 88 -10.54 16.48 -5.75
N PHE A 89 -11.57 15.78 -6.16
CA PHE A 89 -11.47 14.44 -6.77
C PHE A 89 -11.13 14.48 -8.25
N GLN A 90 -11.29 15.64 -8.87
CA GLN A 90 -11.13 15.84 -10.30
C GLN A 90 -9.71 16.32 -10.65
N GLY A 91 -9.29 16.14 -11.89
CA GLY A 91 -8.06 16.76 -12.42
C GLY A 91 -6.79 15.94 -12.25
N HIS A 92 -6.82 14.78 -11.57
CA HIS A 92 -5.64 13.98 -11.31
C HIS A 92 -5.29 13.02 -12.46
N ASP A 93 -4.02 12.62 -12.54
CA ASP A 93 -3.57 11.56 -13.45
C ASP A 93 -3.98 10.18 -12.94
N VAL A 94 -3.88 10.00 -11.62
CA VAL A 94 -4.18 8.74 -10.92
C VAL A 94 -4.89 9.05 -9.60
N VAL A 95 -5.89 8.24 -9.29
CA VAL A 95 -6.56 8.22 -7.98
C VAL A 95 -6.40 6.84 -7.35
N VAL A 96 -5.95 6.79 -6.10
CA VAL A 96 -5.84 5.55 -5.31
C VAL A 96 -6.79 5.64 -4.12
N LEU A 97 -7.73 4.71 -4.05
CA LEU A 97 -8.74 4.66 -3.00
C LEU A 97 -8.44 3.54 -2.02
N GLN A 98 -8.66 3.78 -0.73
CA GLN A 98 -8.60 2.80 0.34
C GLN A 98 -9.97 2.72 1.04
N GLU A 99 -10.23 1.62 1.74
CA GLU A 99 -11.50 1.33 2.41
C GLU A 99 -12.74 1.35 1.50
N ALA A 100 -12.58 0.99 0.24
CA ALA A 100 -13.67 0.79 -0.70
C ALA A 100 -14.36 -0.57 -0.47
N PHE A 101 -14.70 -0.89 0.80
CA PHE A 101 -15.20 -2.20 1.22
C PHE A 101 -16.67 -2.45 0.86
N ASP A 102 -17.54 -1.44 0.90
CA ASP A 102 -18.93 -1.64 0.45
C ASP A 102 -18.98 -1.75 -1.07
N ASN A 103 -19.21 -2.95 -1.56
CA ASN A 103 -19.16 -3.26 -2.99
C ASN A 103 -20.08 -2.35 -3.83
N ALA A 104 -21.30 -2.11 -3.37
CA ALA A 104 -22.24 -1.30 -4.15
C ALA A 104 -21.86 0.19 -4.16
N ALA A 105 -21.42 0.73 -3.02
CA ALA A 105 -21.00 2.12 -2.93
C ALA A 105 -19.69 2.37 -3.69
N SER A 106 -18.71 1.48 -3.57
CA SER A 106 -17.44 1.60 -4.30
C SER A 106 -17.62 1.45 -5.81
N ASP A 107 -18.45 0.52 -6.27
CA ASP A 107 -18.77 0.36 -7.69
C ASP A 107 -19.51 1.59 -8.25
N ALA A 108 -20.40 2.20 -7.45
CA ALA A 108 -21.10 3.43 -7.83
C ALA A 108 -20.14 4.64 -7.92
N LEU A 109 -19.16 4.74 -6.99
CA LEU A 109 -18.12 5.77 -7.04
C LEU A 109 -17.28 5.63 -8.31
N VAL A 110 -16.76 4.43 -8.59
CA VAL A 110 -15.93 4.15 -9.76
C VAL A 110 -16.72 4.42 -11.06
N ALA A 111 -17.98 3.96 -11.15
CA ALA A 111 -18.82 4.19 -12.30
C ALA A 111 -19.07 5.69 -12.56
N ARG A 112 -19.30 6.48 -11.50
CA ARG A 112 -19.53 7.92 -11.60
C ARG A 112 -18.26 8.69 -12.01
N ALA A 113 -17.09 8.20 -11.64
CA ALA A 113 -15.80 8.79 -11.99
C ALA A 113 -15.29 8.38 -13.38
N SER A 114 -15.98 7.45 -14.08
CA SER A 114 -15.47 6.80 -15.30
C SER A 114 -15.31 7.73 -16.51
N ASP A 115 -16.04 8.84 -16.58
CA ASP A 115 -15.87 9.82 -17.65
C ASP A 115 -14.50 10.51 -17.57
N GLU A 116 -13.99 10.73 -16.37
CA GLU A 116 -12.68 11.33 -16.17
C GLU A 116 -11.57 10.28 -16.04
N TYR A 117 -11.86 9.16 -15.39
CA TYR A 117 -10.91 8.05 -15.17
C TYR A 117 -11.39 6.78 -15.90
N PRO A 118 -11.21 6.70 -17.23
CA PRO A 118 -11.77 5.60 -18.04
C PRO A 118 -11.10 4.25 -17.77
N TYR A 119 -9.95 4.24 -17.06
CA TYR A 119 -9.23 3.04 -16.72
C TYR A 119 -9.23 2.84 -15.20
N HIS A 120 -9.55 1.63 -14.76
CA HIS A 120 -9.52 1.29 -13.34
C HIS A 120 -9.16 -0.17 -13.11
N THR A 121 -8.75 -0.49 -11.89
CA THR A 121 -8.53 -1.86 -11.44
C THR A 121 -9.76 -2.40 -10.72
N PRO A 122 -9.94 -3.71 -10.62
CA PRO A 122 -10.85 -4.26 -9.60
C PRO A 122 -10.39 -3.86 -8.19
N VAL A 123 -11.27 -4.04 -7.19
CA VAL A 123 -10.87 -3.88 -5.78
C VAL A 123 -10.02 -5.08 -5.35
N VAL A 124 -8.87 -4.80 -4.73
CA VAL A 124 -7.95 -5.81 -4.19
C VAL A 124 -8.69 -6.75 -3.24
N GLY A 125 -8.43 -8.04 -3.36
CA GLY A 125 -8.95 -9.05 -2.45
C GLY A 125 -10.44 -9.39 -2.61
N ARG A 126 -11.20 -8.68 -3.46
CA ARG A 126 -12.61 -8.97 -3.72
C ARG A 126 -12.79 -10.26 -4.52
N SER A 127 -11.96 -10.44 -5.52
CA SER A 127 -11.91 -11.67 -6.33
C SER A 127 -10.57 -11.77 -7.08
N THR A 128 -10.34 -12.90 -7.75
CA THR A 128 -9.22 -13.05 -8.69
C THR A 128 -9.57 -12.66 -10.12
N SER A 129 -10.84 -12.34 -10.38
CA SER A 129 -11.32 -11.95 -11.70
C SER A 129 -10.91 -10.52 -12.08
N GLY A 130 -10.55 -10.31 -13.34
CA GLY A 130 -10.20 -9.00 -13.87
C GLY A 130 -8.77 -8.55 -13.57
N TRP A 131 -7.96 -9.37 -12.92
CA TRP A 131 -6.53 -9.19 -12.70
C TRP A 131 -5.71 -10.01 -13.68
N ASP A 132 -4.56 -9.49 -14.11
CA ASP A 132 -3.59 -10.25 -14.92
C ASP A 132 -2.86 -11.30 -14.08
N ALA A 133 -2.70 -11.03 -12.78
CA ALA A 133 -2.18 -11.99 -11.80
C ALA A 133 -2.68 -11.67 -10.39
N THR A 134 -2.83 -12.73 -9.60
CA THR A 134 -3.08 -12.66 -8.15
C THR A 134 -1.97 -13.40 -7.43
N SER A 135 -1.39 -12.77 -6.41
CA SER A 135 -0.33 -13.36 -5.59
C SER A 135 -0.55 -13.06 -4.10
N GLY A 136 0.31 -13.61 -3.25
CA GLY A 136 0.15 -13.50 -1.80
C GLY A 136 -0.85 -14.51 -1.24
N SER A 137 -1.62 -14.11 -0.24
CA SER A 137 -2.46 -15.02 0.58
C SER A 137 -3.96 -14.82 0.36
N TYR A 138 -4.38 -14.58 -0.89
CA TYR A 138 -5.80 -14.43 -1.21
C TYR A 138 -6.63 -15.61 -0.72
N SER A 139 -7.78 -15.32 -0.11
CA SER A 139 -8.77 -16.31 0.30
C SER A 139 -10.18 -15.86 -0.10
N SER A 140 -10.89 -16.70 -0.85
CA SER A 140 -12.30 -16.47 -1.21
C SER A 140 -13.26 -16.63 -0.04
N THR A 141 -12.79 -17.11 1.11
CA THR A 141 -13.59 -17.29 2.33
C THR A 141 -13.34 -16.21 3.36
N THR A 142 -12.41 -15.28 3.11
CA THR A 142 -12.21 -14.11 3.96
C THR A 142 -13.45 -13.21 3.86
N PRO A 143 -14.03 -12.77 4.99
CA PRO A 143 -15.30 -12.03 5.00
C PRO A 143 -15.28 -10.70 4.27
N GLU A 144 -14.13 -9.99 4.30
CA GLU A 144 -13.99 -8.65 3.73
C GLU A 144 -12.92 -8.65 2.63
N ASP A 145 -13.08 -7.81 1.63
CA ASP A 145 -12.02 -7.60 0.61
C ASP A 145 -10.89 -6.70 1.15
N GLY A 146 -9.97 -6.27 0.28
CA GLY A 146 -8.84 -5.42 0.68
C GLY A 146 -9.12 -3.93 0.58
N GLY A 147 -10.26 -3.53 0.02
CA GLY A 147 -10.73 -2.15 -0.04
C GLY A 147 -9.89 -1.21 -0.91
N VAL A 148 -8.93 -1.70 -1.69
CA VAL A 148 -8.02 -0.84 -2.49
C VAL A 148 -8.34 -0.95 -3.97
N THR A 149 -8.50 0.19 -4.64
CA THR A 149 -8.64 0.28 -6.10
C THR A 149 -7.90 1.51 -6.65
N LEU A 150 -7.55 1.46 -7.93
CA LEU A 150 -6.85 2.52 -8.65
C LEU A 150 -7.67 2.93 -9.87
N LEU A 151 -7.85 4.25 -10.02
CA LEU A 151 -8.44 4.87 -11.20
C LEU A 151 -7.36 5.68 -11.92
N SER A 152 -7.42 5.75 -13.25
CA SER A 152 -6.41 6.42 -14.06
C SER A 152 -6.99 7.09 -15.29
N LYS A 153 -6.47 8.26 -15.66
CA LYS A 153 -6.64 8.85 -16.99
C LYS A 153 -5.83 8.12 -18.06
N TRP A 154 -4.77 7.45 -17.65
CA TRP A 154 -3.82 6.79 -18.54
C TRP A 154 -4.16 5.31 -18.71
N PRO A 155 -3.94 4.74 -19.92
CA PRO A 155 -4.16 3.33 -20.16
C PRO A 155 -3.41 2.45 -19.16
N ILE A 156 -4.11 1.46 -18.60
CA ILE A 156 -3.52 0.44 -17.74
C ILE A 156 -3.05 -0.71 -18.63
N LEU A 157 -1.73 -0.85 -18.80
CA LEU A 157 -1.10 -1.91 -19.59
C LEU A 157 -1.07 -3.25 -18.86
N ARG A 158 -1.02 -3.20 -17.51
CA ARG A 158 -0.98 -4.36 -16.64
C ARG A 158 -1.56 -4.01 -15.28
N LYS A 159 -2.30 -4.96 -14.69
CA LYS A 159 -2.85 -4.84 -13.35
C LYS A 159 -2.75 -6.17 -12.60
N GLU A 160 -2.10 -6.15 -11.46
CA GLU A 160 -1.94 -7.31 -10.59
C GLU A 160 -2.35 -6.95 -9.17
N GLN A 161 -2.80 -7.95 -8.42
CA GLN A 161 -3.00 -7.79 -6.99
C GLN A 161 -2.08 -8.71 -6.19
N TYR A 162 -1.71 -8.24 -5.01
CA TYR A 162 -1.04 -9.01 -3.98
C TYR A 162 -1.83 -8.89 -2.69
N VAL A 163 -2.19 -10.02 -2.07
CA VAL A 163 -2.87 -10.03 -0.77
C VAL A 163 -1.86 -10.35 0.32
N PHE A 164 -1.79 -9.51 1.36
CA PHE A 164 -0.85 -9.68 2.45
C PHE A 164 -1.11 -10.99 3.22
N LYS A 165 -0.04 -11.58 3.72
CA LYS A 165 -0.11 -12.75 4.57
C LYS A 165 -0.33 -12.37 6.05
N ASP A 166 0.36 -11.30 6.47
CA ASP A 166 0.44 -10.91 7.86
C ASP A 166 -0.56 -9.79 8.14
N ALA A 167 -1.38 -9.99 9.16
CA ALA A 167 -2.37 -9.03 9.65
C ALA A 167 -2.65 -9.31 11.13
N CYS A 168 -3.27 -8.35 11.83
CA CYS A 168 -3.77 -8.53 13.18
C CYS A 168 -5.07 -7.75 13.41
N GLY A 169 -5.76 -7.99 14.51
CA GLY A 169 -7.00 -7.31 14.86
C GLY A 169 -8.10 -7.48 13.81
N ALA A 170 -8.79 -6.40 13.48
CA ALA A 170 -9.85 -6.41 12.48
C ALA A 170 -9.34 -6.72 11.06
N ASP A 171 -8.12 -6.28 10.72
CA ASP A 171 -7.53 -6.50 9.40
C ASP A 171 -7.29 -7.98 9.08
N TRP A 172 -7.21 -8.85 10.11
CA TRP A 172 -7.13 -10.31 9.92
C TRP A 172 -8.34 -10.88 9.15
N TRP A 173 -9.47 -10.20 9.20
CA TRP A 173 -10.72 -10.65 8.57
C TRP A 173 -10.91 -10.07 7.17
N SER A 174 -9.89 -9.41 6.62
CA SER A 174 -9.91 -8.82 5.28
C SER A 174 -8.76 -9.33 4.41
N ASN A 175 -8.96 -9.30 3.09
CA ASN A 175 -7.92 -9.57 2.09
C ASN A 175 -7.10 -8.30 1.79
N LYS A 176 -6.68 -7.54 2.83
CA LYS A 176 -5.83 -6.36 2.61
C LYS A 176 -4.58 -6.71 1.81
N GLY A 177 -4.13 -5.77 0.99
CA GLY A 177 -3.02 -5.98 0.09
C GLY A 177 -2.70 -4.71 -0.72
N PHE A 178 -2.17 -4.91 -1.91
CA PHE A 178 -1.93 -3.81 -2.83
C PHE A 178 -2.29 -4.17 -4.27
N VAL A 179 -2.67 -3.13 -5.01
CA VAL A 179 -2.70 -3.15 -6.47
C VAL A 179 -1.32 -2.75 -6.99
N TYR A 180 -0.87 -3.42 -8.04
CA TYR A 180 0.24 -3.00 -8.86
C TYR A 180 -0.27 -2.79 -10.28
N ALA A 181 -0.18 -1.55 -10.76
CA ALA A 181 -0.58 -1.16 -12.12
C ALA A 181 0.62 -0.61 -12.90
N VAL A 182 0.70 -0.96 -14.18
CA VAL A 182 1.63 -0.35 -15.14
C VAL A 182 0.83 0.52 -16.07
N LEU A 183 1.10 1.80 -16.07
CA LEU A 183 0.41 2.81 -16.88
C LEU A 183 1.26 3.21 -18.08
N ASP A 184 0.61 3.56 -19.19
CA ASP A 184 1.25 4.26 -20.31
C ASP A 184 1.02 5.76 -20.17
N VAL A 185 2.00 6.45 -19.60
CA VAL A 185 1.94 7.91 -19.41
C VAL A 185 2.72 8.58 -20.54
N ASN A 186 2.05 8.93 -21.62
CA ASN A 186 2.67 9.54 -22.80
C ASN A 186 3.85 8.72 -23.37
N GLY A 187 3.73 7.40 -23.42
CA GLY A 187 4.76 6.49 -23.89
C GLY A 187 5.79 6.11 -22.84
N VAL A 188 5.70 6.63 -21.61
CA VAL A 188 6.54 6.25 -20.47
C VAL A 188 5.81 5.26 -19.60
N ARG A 189 6.38 4.07 -19.42
CA ARG A 189 5.85 3.10 -18.45
C ARG A 189 6.03 3.65 -17.04
N THR A 190 4.93 3.82 -16.35
CA THR A 190 4.89 4.30 -14.97
C THR A 190 4.22 3.25 -14.10
N HIS A 191 4.88 2.86 -13.04
CA HIS A 191 4.41 1.82 -12.14
C HIS A 191 3.78 2.45 -10.91
N VAL A 192 2.55 2.07 -10.61
CA VAL A 192 1.82 2.60 -9.45
C VAL A 192 1.40 1.44 -8.56
N VAL A 193 1.73 1.55 -7.29
CA VAL A 193 1.24 0.66 -6.24
C VAL A 193 0.25 1.44 -5.39
N GLY A 194 -0.98 0.93 -5.30
CA GLY A 194 -1.97 1.43 -4.35
C GLY A 194 -2.11 0.45 -3.19
N THR A 195 -2.06 0.93 -1.95
CA THR A 195 -2.10 0.05 -0.78
C THR A 195 -2.85 0.67 0.40
N HIS A 196 -3.27 -0.19 1.33
CA HIS A 196 -3.71 0.16 2.67
C HIS A 196 -3.05 -0.82 3.65
N LEU A 197 -2.09 -0.32 4.45
CA LEU A 197 -1.34 -1.16 5.38
C LEU A 197 -2.14 -1.43 6.67
N GLN A 198 -1.58 -2.27 7.54
CA GLN A 198 -2.16 -2.63 8.82
C GLN A 198 -2.49 -1.41 9.68
N SER A 199 -3.74 -1.26 10.06
CA SER A 199 -4.17 -0.23 11.01
C SER A 199 -3.70 -0.52 12.44
N THR A 200 -3.64 0.51 13.28
CA THR A 200 -3.51 0.32 14.71
C THR A 200 -4.87 -0.08 15.28
N ASP A 201 -4.95 -1.27 15.88
CA ASP A 201 -6.22 -1.89 16.30
C ASP A 201 -6.05 -2.51 17.69
N SER A 202 -7.05 -2.33 18.55
CA SER A 202 -7.07 -2.86 19.92
C SER A 202 -7.10 -4.40 19.97
N GLY A 203 -7.43 -5.07 18.88
CA GLY A 203 -7.34 -6.53 18.72
C GLY A 203 -5.91 -7.03 18.48
N CYS A 204 -4.96 -6.12 18.22
CA CYS A 204 -3.54 -6.45 18.08
C CYS A 204 -2.83 -6.40 19.44
N SER A 205 -1.76 -7.18 19.59
CA SER A 205 -0.85 -7.04 20.72
C SER A 205 -0.03 -5.75 20.62
N SER A 206 0.48 -5.24 21.74
CA SER A 206 1.34 -4.04 21.77
C SER A 206 2.52 -4.16 20.81
N GLY A 207 2.71 -3.16 19.94
CA GLY A 207 3.76 -3.13 18.92
C GLY A 207 3.54 -4.07 17.71
N GLN A 208 2.52 -4.92 17.74
CA GLN A 208 2.23 -5.84 16.65
C GLN A 208 1.85 -5.09 15.35
N PRO A 209 1.05 -4.01 15.35
CA PRO A 209 0.73 -3.29 14.12
C PRO A 209 1.97 -2.82 13.36
N ALA A 210 2.94 -2.20 14.04
CA ALA A 210 4.19 -1.77 13.41
C ALA A 210 5.00 -2.94 12.84
N THR A 211 5.05 -4.08 13.55
CA THR A 211 5.71 -5.31 13.06
C THR A 211 5.03 -5.83 11.79
N VAL A 212 3.70 -5.81 11.75
CA VAL A 212 2.93 -6.25 10.57
C VAL A 212 3.16 -5.29 9.40
N ARG A 213 3.11 -3.97 9.61
CA ARG A 213 3.40 -2.97 8.57
C ARG A 213 4.80 -3.15 7.97
N ALA A 214 5.82 -3.37 8.80
CA ALA A 214 7.18 -3.66 8.33
C ALA A 214 7.23 -4.93 7.45
N ALA A 215 6.50 -5.99 7.83
CA ALA A 215 6.39 -7.21 7.03
C ALA A 215 5.65 -6.97 5.70
N GLN A 216 4.58 -6.18 5.71
CA GLN A 216 3.81 -5.81 4.52
C GLN A 216 4.64 -4.95 3.56
N LEU A 217 5.39 -3.96 4.05
CA LEU A 217 6.34 -3.14 3.27
C LEU A 217 7.45 -3.99 2.65
N THR A 218 8.02 -4.92 3.42
CA THR A 218 9.03 -5.87 2.93
C THR A 218 8.46 -6.78 1.84
N ALA A 219 7.23 -7.25 1.98
CA ALA A 219 6.56 -8.07 0.97
C ALA A 219 6.33 -7.26 -0.32
N MET A 220 5.87 -6.01 -0.22
CA MET A 220 5.69 -5.10 -1.35
C MET A 220 7.03 -4.81 -2.05
N LYS A 221 8.07 -4.48 -1.29
CA LYS A 221 9.43 -4.29 -1.82
C LYS A 221 9.91 -5.53 -2.57
N THR A 222 9.80 -6.72 -1.96
CA THR A 222 10.21 -7.99 -2.58
C THR A 222 9.45 -8.28 -3.87
N PHE A 223 8.15 -8.00 -3.90
CA PHE A 223 7.33 -8.13 -5.10
C PHE A 223 7.84 -7.21 -6.22
N LEU A 224 8.10 -5.93 -5.91
CA LEU A 224 8.60 -4.94 -6.88
C LEU A 224 10.01 -5.30 -7.38
N ASP A 225 10.91 -5.73 -6.50
CA ASP A 225 12.26 -6.19 -6.86
C ASP A 225 12.20 -7.38 -7.83
N GLY A 226 11.24 -8.28 -7.63
CA GLY A 226 10.99 -9.44 -8.51
C GLY A 226 10.49 -9.04 -9.90
N LYS A 227 9.91 -7.85 -10.09
CA LYS A 227 9.46 -7.36 -11.40
C LYS A 227 10.61 -6.93 -12.30
N ARG A 228 11.79 -6.67 -11.76
CA ARG A 228 12.99 -6.21 -12.51
C ARG A 228 12.68 -4.98 -13.36
N ILE A 229 11.99 -4.01 -12.79
CA ILE A 229 11.62 -2.76 -13.43
C ILE A 229 12.92 -2.00 -13.79
N PRO A 230 13.07 -1.47 -15.01
CA PRO A 230 14.20 -0.62 -15.34
C PRO A 230 14.29 0.59 -14.40
N ALA A 231 15.48 0.92 -13.92
CA ALA A 231 15.68 2.08 -13.04
C ALA A 231 15.27 3.43 -13.68
N SER A 232 15.14 3.47 -15.01
CA SER A 232 14.64 4.62 -15.75
C SER A 232 13.11 4.77 -15.75
N GLU A 233 12.36 3.77 -15.28
CA GLU A 233 10.91 3.80 -15.19
C GLU A 233 10.49 4.20 -13.76
N PRO A 234 9.60 5.18 -13.58
CA PRO A 234 9.17 5.61 -12.25
C PRO A 234 8.28 4.55 -11.58
N VAL A 235 8.45 4.41 -10.27
CA VAL A 235 7.65 3.54 -9.40
C VAL A 235 7.15 4.36 -8.22
N LEU A 236 5.81 4.45 -8.09
CA LEU A 236 5.13 5.17 -7.01
C LEU A 236 4.41 4.20 -6.08
N VAL A 237 4.34 4.55 -4.81
CA VAL A 237 3.49 3.92 -3.80
C VAL A 237 2.56 5.00 -3.25
N ALA A 238 1.27 4.77 -3.33
CA ALA A 238 0.25 5.68 -2.82
C ALA A 238 -0.74 4.93 -1.93
N GLY A 239 -1.18 5.55 -0.84
CA GLY A 239 -2.17 4.94 0.03
C GLY A 239 -2.11 5.44 1.47
N ASP A 240 -3.01 4.89 2.26
CA ASP A 240 -2.98 4.92 3.71
C ASP A 240 -1.96 3.89 4.20
N LEU A 241 -0.80 4.37 4.63
CA LEU A 241 0.28 3.52 5.12
C LEU A 241 0.18 3.26 6.64
N ASN A 242 -0.81 3.87 7.31
CA ASN A 242 -1.03 3.73 8.76
C ASN A 242 0.23 3.98 9.61
N VAL A 243 1.14 4.84 9.12
CA VAL A 243 2.35 5.28 9.78
C VAL A 243 2.30 6.79 9.91
N ASP A 244 2.26 7.30 11.13
CA ASP A 244 2.23 8.75 11.36
C ASP A 244 3.54 9.40 10.87
N PHE A 245 3.41 10.42 10.01
CA PHE A 245 4.52 11.21 9.48
C PHE A 245 5.40 11.83 10.59
N HIS A 246 4.77 12.19 11.71
CA HIS A 246 5.44 12.76 12.87
C HIS A 246 5.97 11.69 13.85
N GLY A 247 5.64 10.42 13.58
CA GLY A 247 5.97 9.28 14.42
C GLY A 247 7.37 8.73 14.20
N SER A 248 7.87 7.98 15.18
CA SER A 248 9.18 7.35 15.11
C SER A 248 9.27 6.19 14.11
N GLU A 249 8.13 5.68 13.62
CA GLU A 249 8.06 4.59 12.62
C GLU A 249 8.34 5.09 11.19
N TYR A 250 8.11 6.38 10.90
CA TYR A 250 8.24 6.94 9.55
C TYR A 250 9.59 6.66 8.87
N PRO A 251 10.77 6.86 9.49
CA PRO A 251 12.05 6.54 8.86
C PRO A 251 12.20 5.05 8.53
N SER A 252 11.67 4.15 9.38
CA SER A 252 11.70 2.70 9.15
C SER A 252 10.78 2.32 8.00
N MET A 253 9.60 2.92 7.88
CA MET A 253 8.68 2.75 6.76
C MET A 253 9.37 3.06 5.41
N LEU A 254 10.09 4.18 5.33
CA LEU A 254 10.84 4.55 4.13
C LEU A 254 11.91 3.50 3.79
N ALA A 255 12.65 3.03 4.78
CA ALA A 255 13.71 2.03 4.60
C ALA A 255 13.14 0.67 4.18
N ASP A 256 12.11 0.17 4.87
CA ASP A 256 11.49 -1.14 4.63
C ASP A 256 10.83 -1.21 3.24
N GLY A 257 10.22 -0.10 2.79
CA GLY A 257 9.61 0.03 1.47
C GLY A 257 10.60 0.43 0.35
N ASN A 258 11.85 0.80 0.68
CA ASN A 258 12.79 1.45 -0.24
C ASN A 258 12.18 2.70 -0.89
N LEU A 259 11.60 3.59 -0.08
CA LEU A 259 10.88 4.78 -0.51
C LEU A 259 11.69 6.05 -0.27
N ALA A 260 11.62 6.98 -1.20
CA ALA A 260 12.18 8.31 -1.05
C ALA A 260 11.15 9.23 -0.38
N PRO A 261 11.54 10.05 0.60
CA PRO A 261 10.62 11.01 1.20
C PRO A 261 10.19 12.06 0.16
N ALA A 262 8.96 12.57 0.28
CA ALA A 262 8.52 13.74 -0.47
C ALA A 262 9.39 14.96 -0.11
N SER A 263 9.59 15.86 -1.05
CA SER A 263 10.41 17.07 -0.87
C SER A 263 9.73 18.09 0.05
N SER A 264 8.40 18.06 0.10
CA SER A 264 7.57 18.90 0.97
C SER A 264 6.30 18.16 1.38
N ARG A 265 5.79 18.56 2.56
CA ARG A 265 4.46 18.23 3.02
C ARG A 265 3.76 19.52 3.40
N THR A 266 2.58 19.76 2.82
CA THR A 266 1.85 21.03 2.90
C THR A 266 0.38 20.77 3.21
N GLY A 267 -0.41 21.83 3.30
CA GLY A 267 -1.84 21.75 3.58
C GLY A 267 -2.15 21.59 5.06
N TRP A 268 -3.11 20.73 5.37
CA TRP A 268 -3.48 20.45 6.76
C TRP A 268 -2.43 19.57 7.44
N THR A 269 -2.39 19.60 8.78
CA THR A 269 -1.33 18.93 9.53
C THR A 269 -1.48 17.42 9.53
N ASN A 270 -2.72 16.92 9.53
CA ASN A 270 -3.03 15.49 9.68
C ASN A 270 -4.02 15.05 8.62
N SER A 271 -3.81 13.92 7.99
CA SER A 271 -4.79 13.32 7.09
C SER A 271 -5.92 12.61 7.84
N PHE A 272 -5.66 12.14 9.06
CA PHE A 272 -6.63 11.61 10.02
C PHE A 272 -6.72 12.56 11.22
N ASP A 273 -7.88 13.23 11.40
CA ASP A 273 -8.05 14.27 12.42
C ASP A 273 -9.35 14.11 13.19
N THR A 274 -9.25 13.55 14.39
CA THR A 274 -10.39 13.28 15.28
C THR A 274 -10.96 14.54 15.98
N THR A 275 -10.34 15.69 15.78
CA THR A 275 -10.79 16.96 16.36
C THR A 275 -11.50 17.87 15.35
N ASP A 276 -11.13 17.79 14.08
CA ASP A 276 -11.66 18.65 13.01
C ASP A 276 -12.63 17.90 12.08
N ASN A 277 -12.37 16.62 11.80
CA ASN A 277 -13.19 15.79 10.91
C ASN A 277 -14.39 15.18 11.68
N SER A 278 -15.61 15.47 11.24
CA SER A 278 -16.85 15.06 11.92
C SER A 278 -17.09 13.56 11.96
N ILE A 279 -16.60 12.82 10.97
CA ILE A 279 -16.70 11.35 10.93
C ILE A 279 -15.68 10.74 11.88
N ALA A 280 -14.40 11.17 11.79
CA ALA A 280 -13.34 10.70 12.67
C ALA A 280 -13.65 11.04 14.14
N ALA A 281 -14.07 12.28 14.44
CA ALA A 281 -14.47 12.69 15.78
C ALA A 281 -15.60 11.84 16.39
N TYR A 282 -16.57 11.46 15.55
CA TYR A 282 -17.66 10.58 16.00
C TYR A 282 -17.20 9.12 16.18
N ARG A 283 -16.39 8.61 15.28
CA ARG A 283 -16.00 7.20 15.26
C ARG A 283 -14.88 6.88 16.25
N TYR A 284 -13.94 7.80 16.43
CA TYR A 284 -12.71 7.62 17.20
C TYR A 284 -12.51 8.74 18.25
N PRO A 285 -13.48 8.93 19.15
CA PRO A 285 -13.42 10.04 20.10
C PRO A 285 -12.22 9.89 21.04
N GLY A 286 -11.31 10.89 20.99
CA GLY A 286 -10.12 10.92 21.84
C GLY A 286 -8.90 10.15 21.32
N GLU A 287 -8.97 9.52 20.15
CA GLU A 287 -7.78 9.01 19.47
C GLU A 287 -6.92 10.18 18.98
N PRO A 288 -5.60 10.00 18.88
CA PRO A 288 -4.70 11.06 18.39
C PRO A 288 -4.98 11.41 16.93
N ASN A 289 -4.67 12.66 16.57
CA ASN A 289 -4.60 13.06 15.17
C ASN A 289 -3.29 12.54 14.58
N GLU A 290 -3.34 12.00 13.36
CA GLU A 290 -2.21 11.38 12.70
C GLU A 290 -2.16 11.75 11.21
N ASP A 291 -0.97 11.72 10.62
CA ASP A 291 -0.77 11.97 9.21
C ASP A 291 -0.31 10.69 8.52
N LEU A 292 -1.25 9.95 7.91
CA LEU A 292 -1.14 8.53 7.56
C LEU A 292 -1.06 8.25 6.05
N ASP A 293 -1.48 9.23 5.22
CA ASP A 293 -1.68 9.03 3.79
C ASP A 293 -0.53 9.63 2.97
N TYR A 294 -0.03 8.91 1.98
CA TYR A 294 1.19 9.27 1.26
C TYR A 294 1.12 8.96 -0.22
N VAL A 295 1.88 9.75 -1.00
CA VAL A 295 2.36 9.38 -2.33
C VAL A 295 3.88 9.49 -2.31
N LEU A 296 4.56 8.36 -2.48
CA LEU A 296 6.02 8.26 -2.37
C LEU A 296 6.59 7.55 -3.60
N TYR A 297 7.78 7.96 -4.07
CA TYR A 297 8.50 7.28 -5.14
C TYR A 297 9.50 6.27 -4.55
N ARG A 298 9.76 5.20 -5.27
CA ARG A 298 10.88 4.31 -4.94
C ARG A 298 12.21 5.04 -5.09
N ALA A 299 13.12 4.78 -4.13
CA ALA A 299 14.40 5.49 -4.06
C ALA A 299 15.37 5.11 -5.18
N ASP A 300 15.28 3.90 -5.71
CA ASP A 300 16.17 3.29 -6.71
C ASP A 300 15.65 3.41 -8.15
N HIS A 301 14.58 4.16 -8.40
CA HIS A 301 13.97 4.34 -9.72
C HIS A 301 13.91 5.81 -10.11
N ALA A 302 13.58 6.07 -11.37
CA ALA A 302 13.31 7.41 -11.88
C ALA A 302 12.24 8.11 -11.01
N ARG A 303 12.48 9.36 -10.67
CA ARG A 303 11.56 10.16 -9.85
C ARG A 303 11.71 11.65 -10.15
N PRO A 304 10.73 12.48 -9.80
CA PRO A 304 10.86 13.93 -9.89
C PRO A 304 12.03 14.43 -9.03
N GLN A 305 12.63 15.53 -9.45
CA GLN A 305 13.65 16.22 -8.65
C GLN A 305 13.05 16.75 -7.34
N SER A 306 11.79 17.19 -7.40
CA SER A 306 10.99 17.58 -6.25
C SER A 306 9.55 17.22 -6.51
N TYR A 307 8.83 16.84 -5.46
CA TYR A 307 7.37 16.64 -5.44
C TYR A 307 6.87 16.83 -4.01
N GLY A 308 5.64 17.27 -3.88
CA GLY A 308 5.02 17.50 -2.57
C GLY A 308 3.90 16.50 -2.30
N ASN A 309 3.53 16.36 -1.01
CA ASN A 309 2.26 15.82 -0.59
C ASN A 309 1.51 16.94 0.10
N ASP A 310 0.31 17.25 -0.37
CA ASP A 310 -0.60 18.25 0.20
C ASP A 310 -1.79 17.55 0.86
N VAL A 311 -1.94 17.71 2.17
CA VAL A 311 -3.13 17.22 2.88
C VAL A 311 -4.27 18.20 2.62
N HIS A 312 -5.16 17.81 1.73
CA HIS A 312 -6.24 18.67 1.28
C HIS A 312 -7.43 18.63 2.23
N ARG A 313 -7.44 19.52 3.24
CA ARG A 313 -8.58 19.65 4.15
C ARG A 313 -9.83 20.06 3.40
N PHE A 314 -10.87 19.25 3.47
CA PHE A 314 -12.13 19.46 2.80
C PHE A 314 -13.30 19.18 3.73
N HIS A 315 -14.27 20.08 3.76
CA HIS A 315 -15.57 19.87 4.40
C HIS A 315 -16.67 20.00 3.36
N SER A 316 -17.57 19.05 3.34
CA SER A 316 -18.79 19.11 2.53
C SER A 316 -19.86 20.01 3.18
N THR A 317 -20.90 20.32 2.44
CA THR A 317 -22.14 20.79 3.07
C THR A 317 -22.66 19.71 4.03
N PRO A 318 -23.21 20.09 5.21
CA PRO A 318 -23.73 19.12 6.16
C PRO A 318 -24.79 18.21 5.54
N TRP A 319 -24.67 16.92 5.79
CA TRP A 319 -25.61 15.90 5.34
C TRP A 319 -25.98 14.97 6.50
N THR A 320 -27.13 14.30 6.37
CA THR A 320 -27.70 13.49 7.46
C THR A 320 -28.06 12.10 6.96
N VAL A 321 -27.74 11.10 7.75
CA VAL A 321 -28.20 9.71 7.58
C VAL A 321 -28.98 9.26 8.80
N SER A 322 -30.05 8.50 8.61
CA SER A 322 -30.86 7.93 9.69
C SER A 322 -30.67 6.41 9.72
N SER A 323 -30.34 5.88 10.88
CA SER A 323 -30.08 4.47 11.10
C SER A 323 -30.37 4.11 12.57
N TRP A 324 -30.90 2.92 12.84
CA TRP A 324 -31.26 2.44 14.20
C TRP A 324 -32.12 3.40 15.00
N GLY A 325 -33.02 4.15 14.32
CA GLY A 325 -33.90 5.14 14.96
C GLY A 325 -33.19 6.41 15.43
N LYS A 326 -31.97 6.68 14.98
CA LYS A 326 -31.19 7.89 15.23
C LYS A 326 -30.82 8.57 13.93
N SER A 327 -30.62 9.88 14.00
CA SER A 327 -30.07 10.68 12.90
C SER A 327 -28.64 11.09 13.24
N TYR A 328 -27.77 10.99 12.24
CA TYR A 328 -26.34 11.33 12.31
C TYR A 328 -26.08 12.40 11.25
N THR A 329 -25.47 13.51 11.67
CA THR A 329 -25.15 14.62 10.76
C THR A 329 -23.65 14.80 10.71
N TYR A 330 -23.11 14.86 9.49
CA TYR A 330 -21.69 15.01 9.20
C TYR A 330 -21.49 16.13 8.19
N ASN A 331 -20.28 16.69 8.15
CA ASN A 331 -19.83 17.63 7.13
C ASN A 331 -18.53 17.20 6.45
N ASP A 332 -18.18 15.91 6.55
CA ASP A 332 -17.05 15.30 5.91
C ASP A 332 -17.50 14.10 5.08
N LEU A 333 -16.70 13.72 4.07
CA LEU A 333 -17.02 12.62 3.16
C LEU A 333 -16.21 11.35 3.47
N SER A 334 -15.26 11.41 4.39
CA SER A 334 -14.50 10.30 4.96
C SER A 334 -14.00 10.72 6.34
N ASP A 335 -13.46 9.79 7.12
CA ASP A 335 -12.71 10.06 8.36
C ASP A 335 -11.26 10.49 8.09
N HIS A 336 -10.81 10.41 6.85
CA HIS A 336 -9.55 10.97 6.37
C HIS A 336 -9.77 12.18 5.48
N TYR A 337 -8.75 13.02 5.35
CA TYR A 337 -8.61 14.02 4.31
C TYR A 337 -7.78 13.45 3.15
N PRO A 338 -8.12 13.78 1.88
CA PRO A 338 -7.35 13.31 0.74
C PRO A 338 -5.95 13.92 0.74
N VAL A 339 -4.96 13.19 0.20
CA VAL A 339 -3.61 13.68 -0.02
C VAL A 339 -3.35 13.75 -1.52
N ILE A 340 -2.91 14.93 -1.97
CA ILE A 340 -2.61 15.24 -3.37
C ILE A 340 -1.10 15.39 -3.53
N ALA A 341 -0.52 14.74 -4.53
CA ALA A 341 0.89 14.86 -4.86
C ALA A 341 1.08 15.32 -6.30
N GLY A 342 2.08 16.21 -6.51
CA GLY A 342 2.44 16.72 -7.82
C GLY A 342 3.75 17.54 -7.81
#